data_ea0755d7ae7c38f68b0fbfb187107812
#
_entry.id   ea0755d7ae7c38f68b0fbfb187107812
#
_cell.length_a   1.000
_cell.length_b   1.000
_cell.length_c   1.000
_cell.angle_alpha   90.00
_cell.angle_beta   90.00
_cell.angle_gamma   90.00
#
_symmetry.space_group_name_H-M   'P 1'
#
loop_
_entity.id
_entity.type
_entity.pdbx_description
1 polymer ?
#
loop_
_entity_poly.entity_id
_entity_poly.type
_entity_poly.pdbx_seq_one_letter_code
_entity_poly.pdbx_strand_id
1 'polypeptide(L)'
;MSSRRRTIASLVVAALSSLLALTGTVAAQSENRDLIDGLEYQLLYVALPLTLFVLMILIYAAVKFHDNDDPEPTTEDPALEITWTAATAIILLFVGLSGYSVLVNPYVSPSQANDVDTSGSQEDIESFDDLPETDDEEVHVRGYQWEWQATYPESNVTTENEIVIPADRNVTFWLSSDDVVHSLFVPDLGIKQDAFPGDYTRARTIVSEPGNYDAVCAEFCGAGHSRMDAEIVVVEPDTYDQWLETNEGSNNVTTAPVPE
;
A
#
# COMPACT_ATOMS: atom_id res chain seq x y z
N MET A 1 -8.92 -29.70 39.03
CA MET A 1 -8.31 -28.88 37.96
C MET A 1 -7.47 -27.81 38.63
N SER A 2 -6.12 -27.85 38.49
CA SER A 2 -5.23 -27.04 39.33
C SER A 2 -5.34 -25.55 38.98
N SER A 3 -5.12 -24.69 39.97
CA SER A 3 -5.09 -23.23 39.89
C SER A 3 -4.25 -22.73 38.69
N ARG A 4 -3.13 -23.36 38.38
CA ARG A 4 -2.26 -23.07 37.24
C ARG A 4 -2.97 -23.15 35.87
N ARG A 5 -3.88 -24.12 35.66
CA ARG A 5 -4.61 -24.25 34.38
C ARG A 5 -5.61 -23.10 34.18
N ARG A 6 -6.23 -22.62 35.25
CA ARG A 6 -7.12 -21.44 35.19
C ARG A 6 -6.36 -20.16 34.90
N THR A 7 -5.17 -19.97 35.47
CA THR A 7 -4.33 -18.81 35.27
C THR A 7 -3.82 -18.74 33.81
N ILE A 8 -3.38 -19.87 33.24
CA ILE A 8 -2.93 -19.93 31.83
C ILE A 8 -4.09 -19.62 30.89
N ALA A 9 -5.28 -20.19 31.08
CA ALA A 9 -6.45 -19.91 30.27
C ALA A 9 -6.85 -18.42 30.34
N SER A 10 -6.79 -17.80 31.52
CA SER A 10 -7.09 -16.37 31.68
C SER A 10 -6.08 -15.48 31.03
N LEU A 11 -4.79 -15.83 31.04
CA LEU A 11 -3.74 -15.07 30.33
C LEU A 11 -3.85 -15.16 28.81
N VAL A 12 -4.22 -16.34 28.29
CA VAL A 12 -4.44 -16.54 26.85
C VAL A 12 -5.66 -15.74 26.38
N VAL A 13 -6.76 -15.77 27.14
CA VAL A 13 -7.95 -14.96 26.82
C VAL A 13 -7.67 -13.47 26.90
N ALA A 14 -6.93 -13.02 27.91
CA ALA A 14 -6.53 -11.61 28.04
C ALA A 14 -5.60 -11.15 26.89
N ALA A 15 -4.66 -12.00 26.47
CA ALA A 15 -3.78 -11.72 25.34
C ALA A 15 -4.56 -11.65 24.01
N LEU A 16 -5.50 -12.57 23.78
CA LEU A 16 -6.39 -12.55 22.62
C LEU A 16 -7.32 -11.32 22.59
N SER A 17 -7.85 -10.93 23.76
CA SER A 17 -8.71 -9.74 23.88
C SER A 17 -7.93 -8.44 23.64
N SER A 18 -6.67 -8.37 24.10
CA SER A 18 -5.82 -7.19 23.82
C SER A 18 -5.37 -7.11 22.36
N LEU A 19 -5.19 -8.23 21.68
CA LEU A 19 -4.89 -8.24 20.24
C LEU A 19 -6.08 -7.72 19.40
N LEU A 20 -7.31 -8.10 19.76
CA LEU A 20 -8.54 -7.60 19.10
C LEU A 20 -8.82 -6.10 19.38
N ALA A 21 -8.36 -5.57 20.51
CA ALA A 21 -8.56 -4.17 20.88
C ALA A 21 -7.57 -3.20 20.18
N LEU A 22 -6.52 -3.73 19.54
CA LEU A 22 -5.52 -2.94 18.80
C LEU A 22 -5.91 -2.67 17.33
N THR A 23 -6.97 -3.29 16.82
CA THR A 23 -7.52 -2.96 15.50
C THR A 23 -8.41 -1.72 15.62
N GLY A 24 -7.80 -0.54 15.77
CA GLY A 24 -8.49 0.72 15.51
C GLY A 24 -8.92 0.73 14.05
N THR A 25 -10.18 1.04 13.78
CA THR A 25 -10.62 1.38 12.42
C THR A 25 -9.98 2.72 12.08
N VAL A 26 -8.84 2.70 11.40
CA VAL A 26 -8.35 3.88 10.70
C VAL A 26 -9.31 4.03 9.53
N ALA A 27 -10.01 5.17 9.44
CA ALA A 27 -10.77 5.48 8.26
C ALA A 27 -9.78 5.54 7.08
N ALA A 28 -10.10 4.88 5.97
CA ALA A 28 -9.27 4.95 4.79
C ALA A 28 -9.33 6.37 4.23
N GLN A 29 -8.18 6.92 3.93
CA GLN A 29 -8.01 8.31 3.52
C GLN A 29 -7.89 8.44 1.99
N SER A 30 -7.75 7.29 1.30
CA SER A 30 -7.66 7.20 -0.16
C SER A 30 -8.28 5.92 -0.69
N GLU A 31 -8.64 5.91 -1.98
CA GLU A 31 -9.14 4.71 -2.68
C GLU A 31 -8.11 3.56 -2.64
N ASN A 32 -6.84 3.86 -2.78
CA ASN A 32 -5.77 2.86 -2.68
C ASN A 32 -5.77 2.18 -1.30
N ARG A 33 -5.89 2.98 -0.23
CA ARG A 33 -5.91 2.47 1.14
C ARG A 33 -7.15 1.63 1.42
N ASP A 34 -8.32 2.08 0.94
CA ASP A 34 -9.59 1.32 1.03
C ASP A 34 -9.48 -0.07 0.39
N LEU A 35 -8.86 -0.16 -0.78
CA LEU A 35 -8.66 -1.42 -1.49
C LEU A 35 -7.73 -2.37 -0.73
N ILE A 36 -6.64 -1.84 -0.15
CA ILE A 36 -5.68 -2.61 0.65
C ILE A 36 -6.34 -3.12 1.92
N ASP A 37 -7.00 -2.24 2.67
CA ASP A 37 -7.66 -2.58 3.93
C ASP A 37 -8.81 -3.57 3.70
N GLY A 38 -9.60 -3.38 2.63
CA GLY A 38 -10.65 -4.30 2.23
C GLY A 38 -10.12 -5.72 1.95
N LEU A 39 -8.99 -5.84 1.25
CA LEU A 39 -8.33 -7.12 1.01
C LEU A 39 -7.81 -7.72 2.32
N GLU A 40 -7.17 -6.93 3.18
CA GLU A 40 -6.66 -7.38 4.48
C GLU A 40 -7.78 -7.99 5.33
N TYR A 41 -8.92 -7.32 5.46
CA TYR A 41 -10.06 -7.84 6.19
C TYR A 41 -10.61 -9.15 5.59
N GLN A 42 -10.72 -9.25 4.25
CA GLN A 42 -11.16 -10.47 3.60
C GLN A 42 -10.24 -11.65 3.92
N LEU A 43 -8.93 -11.45 3.84
CA LEU A 43 -7.94 -12.48 4.16
C LEU A 43 -7.95 -12.85 5.65
N LEU A 44 -8.10 -11.87 6.54
CA LEU A 44 -8.16 -12.07 7.98
C LEU A 44 -9.37 -12.92 8.40
N TYR A 45 -10.51 -12.76 7.74
CA TYR A 45 -11.71 -13.58 7.98
C TYR A 45 -11.46 -15.08 7.79
N VAL A 46 -10.60 -15.47 6.87
CA VAL A 46 -10.21 -16.87 6.64
C VAL A 46 -9.02 -17.26 7.51
N ALA A 47 -8.00 -16.42 7.58
CA ALA A 47 -6.74 -16.72 8.26
C ALA A 47 -6.90 -16.85 9.77
N LEU A 48 -7.70 -15.99 10.42
CA LEU A 48 -7.82 -15.99 11.87
C LEU A 48 -8.50 -17.25 12.43
N PRO A 49 -9.68 -17.69 11.93
CA PRO A 49 -10.29 -18.96 12.38
C PRO A 49 -9.40 -20.17 12.12
N LEU A 50 -8.74 -20.21 10.95
CA LEU A 50 -7.83 -21.30 10.61
C LEU A 50 -6.63 -21.36 11.56
N THR A 51 -6.00 -20.22 11.84
CA THR A 51 -4.89 -20.12 12.79
C THR A 51 -5.30 -20.57 14.19
N LEU A 52 -6.45 -20.12 14.68
CA LEU A 52 -6.98 -20.53 15.98
C LEU A 52 -7.29 -22.04 16.02
N PHE A 53 -7.83 -22.61 14.95
CA PHE A 53 -8.09 -24.03 14.84
C PHE A 53 -6.79 -24.84 14.92
N VAL A 54 -5.77 -24.46 14.13
CA VAL A 54 -4.46 -25.14 14.15
C VAL A 54 -3.79 -25.01 15.53
N LEU A 55 -3.82 -23.82 16.13
CA LEU A 55 -3.28 -23.62 17.48
C LEU A 55 -3.97 -24.51 18.53
N MET A 56 -5.30 -24.63 18.46
CA MET A 56 -6.06 -25.53 19.34
C MET A 56 -5.63 -26.99 19.18
N ILE A 57 -5.45 -27.47 17.97
CA ILE A 57 -4.96 -28.83 17.70
C ILE A 57 -3.56 -29.03 18.26
N LEU A 58 -2.64 -28.08 18.04
CA LEU A 58 -1.27 -28.16 18.54
C LEU A 58 -1.23 -28.16 20.07
N ILE A 59 -1.98 -27.28 20.73
CA ILE A 59 -2.08 -27.23 22.18
C ILE A 59 -2.68 -28.55 22.75
N TYR A 60 -3.75 -29.04 22.12
CA TYR A 60 -4.35 -30.31 22.48
C TYR A 60 -3.34 -31.44 22.34
N ALA A 61 -2.63 -31.54 21.24
CA ALA A 61 -1.62 -32.58 21.04
C ALA A 61 -0.48 -32.50 22.04
N ALA A 62 0.06 -31.29 22.28
CA ALA A 62 1.12 -31.05 23.22
C ALA A 62 0.69 -31.43 24.66
N VAL A 63 -0.53 -31.12 25.06
CA VAL A 63 -1.05 -31.45 26.39
C VAL A 63 -1.37 -32.93 26.54
N LYS A 64 -1.95 -33.54 25.51
CA LYS A 64 -2.41 -34.93 25.53
C LYS A 64 -1.26 -35.92 25.47
N PHE A 65 -0.25 -35.63 24.66
CA PHE A 65 0.85 -36.56 24.36
C PHE A 65 2.19 -36.18 25.05
N HIS A 66 2.14 -35.25 25.99
CA HIS A 66 3.33 -34.79 26.74
C HIS A 66 4.16 -35.93 27.39
N ASP A 67 3.48 -36.90 27.95
CA ASP A 67 4.09 -38.02 28.70
C ASP A 67 3.96 -39.34 27.92
N ASN A 68 3.92 -39.31 26.57
CA ASN A 68 3.80 -40.50 25.73
C ASN A 68 5.20 -41.08 25.44
N ASP A 69 5.59 -42.11 26.18
CA ASP A 69 6.88 -42.82 26.05
C ASP A 69 6.91 -43.86 24.92
N ASP A 70 5.76 -44.22 24.35
CA ASP A 70 5.66 -45.24 23.28
C ASP A 70 4.78 -44.71 22.11
N PRO A 71 5.33 -43.83 21.25
CA PRO A 71 4.61 -43.29 20.10
C PRO A 71 4.40 -44.37 19.03
N GLU A 72 3.16 -44.53 18.59
CA GLU A 72 2.84 -45.36 17.43
C GLU A 72 3.36 -44.75 16.14
N PRO A 73 3.87 -45.56 15.19
CA PRO A 73 4.29 -45.03 13.88
C PRO A 73 3.06 -44.49 13.11
N THR A 74 3.28 -43.41 12.38
CA THR A 74 2.26 -42.81 11.52
C THR A 74 1.86 -43.78 10.42
N THR A 75 0.54 -43.97 10.22
CA THR A 75 -0.03 -44.71 9.10
C THR A 75 -0.51 -43.76 8.02
N GLU A 76 -0.43 -44.21 6.76
CA GLU A 76 -0.99 -43.45 5.65
C GLU A 76 -2.50 -43.38 5.77
N ASP A 77 -3.08 -42.18 5.60
CA ASP A 77 -4.52 -41.95 5.56
C ASP A 77 -4.86 -41.14 4.29
N PRO A 78 -5.17 -41.83 3.16
CA PRO A 78 -5.48 -41.17 1.89
C PRO A 78 -6.68 -40.23 2.00
N ALA A 79 -7.64 -40.52 2.84
CA ALA A 79 -8.84 -39.68 3.01
C ALA A 79 -8.46 -38.33 3.68
N LEU A 80 -7.62 -38.37 4.69
CA LEU A 80 -7.09 -37.19 5.34
C LEU A 80 -6.23 -36.37 4.36
N GLU A 81 -5.35 -37.01 3.62
CA GLU A 81 -4.48 -36.37 2.63
C GLU A 81 -5.25 -35.64 1.54
N ILE A 82 -6.28 -36.29 0.96
CA ILE A 82 -7.14 -35.67 -0.05
C ILE A 82 -7.92 -34.50 0.56
N THR A 83 -8.39 -34.65 1.81
CA THR A 83 -9.19 -33.61 2.47
C THR A 83 -8.40 -32.33 2.68
N TRP A 84 -7.17 -32.41 3.24
CA TRP A 84 -6.39 -31.19 3.44
C TRP A 84 -5.86 -30.59 2.14
N THR A 85 -5.55 -31.45 1.13
CA THR A 85 -5.15 -30.96 -0.20
C THR A 85 -6.28 -30.17 -0.86
N ALA A 86 -7.49 -30.72 -0.82
CA ALA A 86 -8.67 -30.03 -1.36
C ALA A 86 -8.97 -28.72 -0.59
N ALA A 87 -8.91 -28.75 0.75
CA ALA A 87 -9.12 -27.57 1.57
C ALA A 87 -8.08 -26.49 1.27
N THR A 88 -6.80 -26.87 1.18
CA THR A 88 -5.72 -25.91 0.83
C THR A 88 -5.92 -25.34 -0.57
N ALA A 89 -6.30 -26.14 -1.55
CA ALA A 89 -6.55 -25.69 -2.92
C ALA A 89 -7.70 -24.65 -2.97
N ILE A 90 -8.77 -24.87 -2.21
CA ILE A 90 -9.89 -23.93 -2.10
C ILE A 90 -9.45 -22.60 -1.47
N ILE A 91 -8.67 -22.67 -0.38
CA ILE A 91 -8.14 -21.46 0.28
C ILE A 91 -7.22 -20.68 -0.66
N LEU A 92 -6.31 -21.37 -1.36
CA LEU A 92 -5.40 -20.72 -2.32
C LEU A 92 -6.17 -20.09 -3.49
N LEU A 93 -7.21 -20.74 -3.98
CA LEU A 93 -8.07 -20.17 -5.02
C LEU A 93 -8.78 -18.90 -4.53
N PHE A 94 -9.32 -18.93 -3.32
CA PHE A 94 -9.94 -17.74 -2.71
C PHE A 94 -8.93 -16.58 -2.56
N VAL A 95 -7.77 -16.85 -1.98
CA VAL A 95 -6.70 -15.84 -1.80
C VAL A 95 -6.25 -15.27 -3.14
N GLY A 96 -6.03 -16.15 -4.13
CA GLY A 96 -5.61 -15.75 -5.48
C GLY A 96 -6.64 -14.87 -6.19
N LEU A 97 -7.92 -15.22 -6.13
CA LEU A 97 -8.99 -14.44 -6.73
C LEU A 97 -9.20 -13.09 -6.00
N SER A 98 -9.14 -13.08 -4.66
CA SER A 98 -9.25 -11.86 -3.88
C SER A 98 -8.09 -10.90 -4.18
N GLY A 99 -6.85 -11.38 -4.19
CA GLY A 99 -5.68 -10.59 -4.54
C GLY A 99 -5.71 -10.10 -5.99
N TYR A 100 -6.13 -10.96 -6.93
CA TYR A 100 -6.25 -10.57 -8.34
C TYR A 100 -7.26 -9.45 -8.55
N SER A 101 -8.41 -9.48 -7.85
CA SER A 101 -9.43 -8.43 -7.97
C SER A 101 -8.93 -7.04 -7.56
N VAL A 102 -8.01 -6.98 -6.60
CA VAL A 102 -7.36 -5.74 -6.17
C VAL A 102 -6.23 -5.35 -7.13
N LEU A 103 -5.43 -6.33 -7.55
CA LEU A 103 -4.30 -6.09 -8.45
C LEU A 103 -4.70 -5.45 -9.79
N VAL A 104 -5.85 -5.82 -10.36
CA VAL A 104 -6.32 -5.25 -11.65
C VAL A 104 -7.02 -3.89 -11.49
N ASN A 105 -7.10 -3.36 -10.27
CA ASN A 105 -7.71 -2.05 -10.05
C ASN A 105 -6.76 -0.93 -10.50
N PRO A 106 -7.24 0.10 -11.23
CA PRO A 106 -6.42 1.20 -11.74
C PRO A 106 -5.65 1.99 -10.68
N TYR A 107 -6.14 2.01 -9.44
CA TYR A 107 -5.45 2.67 -8.33
C TYR A 107 -4.31 1.84 -7.74
N VAL A 108 -4.33 0.50 -7.91
CA VAL A 108 -3.25 -0.38 -7.41
C VAL A 108 -2.21 -0.66 -8.49
N SER A 109 -2.66 -0.88 -9.72
CA SER A 109 -1.79 -1.15 -10.87
C SER A 109 -2.17 -0.30 -12.08
N PRO A 110 -1.92 1.01 -12.03
CA PRO A 110 -2.33 1.93 -13.10
C PRO A 110 -1.69 1.60 -14.45
N SER A 111 -0.51 0.99 -14.47
CA SER A 111 0.16 0.54 -15.70
C SER A 111 -0.53 -0.65 -16.39
N GLN A 112 -1.41 -1.37 -15.69
CA GLN A 112 -2.17 -2.50 -16.22
C GLN A 112 -3.62 -2.13 -16.57
N ALA A 113 -4.07 -0.93 -16.18
CA ALA A 113 -5.40 -0.44 -16.54
C ALA A 113 -5.43 -0.12 -18.04
N ASN A 114 -6.41 -0.71 -18.75
CA ASN A 114 -6.60 -0.54 -20.19
C ASN A 114 -7.02 0.89 -20.60
N ASP A 115 -7.02 1.84 -19.67
CA ASP A 115 -7.51 3.21 -19.88
C ASP A 115 -6.44 4.16 -20.47
N VAL A 116 -5.18 3.74 -20.44
CA VAL A 116 -4.11 4.44 -21.18
C VAL A 116 -3.83 3.62 -22.43
N ASP A 117 -4.04 4.22 -23.58
CA ASP A 117 -3.63 3.64 -24.86
C ASP A 117 -2.09 3.58 -24.91
N THR A 118 -1.53 2.54 -24.26
CA THR A 118 -0.11 2.20 -24.32
C THR A 118 0.28 1.57 -25.66
N SER A 119 -0.43 1.94 -26.75
CA SER A 119 -0.07 1.52 -28.10
C SER A 119 1.23 2.16 -28.59
N GLY A 120 1.74 3.20 -27.88
CA GLY A 120 3.14 3.59 -27.96
C GLY A 120 4.01 2.63 -27.16
N SER A 121 5.05 2.10 -27.74
CA SER A 121 6.07 1.36 -27.00
C SER A 121 6.66 2.30 -25.93
N GLN A 122 6.84 1.84 -24.72
CA GLN A 122 7.47 2.59 -23.61
C GLN A 122 8.89 3.10 -23.99
N GLU A 123 9.43 2.58 -25.09
CA GLU A 123 10.72 2.97 -25.70
C GLU A 123 10.70 4.37 -26.35
N ASP A 124 9.50 4.97 -26.55
CA ASP A 124 9.35 6.26 -27.23
C ASP A 124 9.18 7.44 -26.24
N ILE A 125 9.11 7.20 -24.93
CA ILE A 125 8.98 8.23 -23.89
C ILE A 125 10.38 8.65 -23.43
N GLU A 126 10.85 9.81 -23.88
CA GLU A 126 12.18 10.35 -23.50
C GLU A 126 12.08 11.44 -22.42
N SER A 127 10.88 12.00 -22.21
CA SER A 127 10.64 13.10 -21.26
C SER A 127 9.21 13.06 -20.71
N PHE A 128 8.95 13.84 -19.67
CA PHE A 128 7.60 14.02 -19.14
C PHE A 128 6.63 14.64 -20.19
N ASP A 129 7.15 15.35 -21.19
CA ASP A 129 6.33 15.96 -22.25
C ASP A 129 5.80 14.94 -23.27
N ASP A 130 6.36 13.73 -23.29
CA ASP A 130 5.96 12.64 -24.20
C ASP A 130 4.93 11.70 -23.56
N LEU A 131 4.50 11.98 -22.30
CA LEU A 131 3.56 11.14 -21.59
C LEU A 131 2.16 11.22 -22.21
N PRO A 132 1.37 10.14 -22.13
CA PRO A 132 -0.01 10.17 -22.60
C PRO A 132 -0.85 11.10 -21.72
N GLU A 133 -1.68 11.92 -22.35
CA GLU A 133 -2.63 12.79 -21.65
C GLU A 133 -3.64 11.96 -20.86
N THR A 134 -3.99 12.42 -19.68
CA THR A 134 -5.02 11.84 -18.83
C THR A 134 -6.08 12.89 -18.48
N ASP A 135 -7.28 12.44 -18.08
CA ASP A 135 -8.32 13.33 -17.53
C ASP A 135 -8.10 13.62 -16.02
N ASP A 136 -7.02 13.11 -15.43
CA ASP A 136 -6.68 13.28 -14.02
C ASP A 136 -5.85 14.56 -13.82
N GLU A 137 -5.78 15.06 -12.59
CA GLU A 137 -4.76 16.03 -12.18
C GLU A 137 -3.37 15.38 -12.28
N GLU A 138 -2.48 15.95 -13.07
CA GLU A 138 -1.15 15.38 -13.28
C GLU A 138 -0.08 16.05 -12.45
N VAL A 139 0.74 15.23 -11.79
CA VAL A 139 1.91 15.67 -11.05
C VAL A 139 3.12 14.85 -11.50
N HIS A 140 4.11 15.52 -12.06
CA HIS A 140 5.38 14.90 -12.45
C HIS A 140 6.34 14.89 -11.27
N VAL A 141 6.67 13.71 -10.74
CA VAL A 141 7.51 13.55 -9.56
C VAL A 141 8.88 13.02 -9.97
N ARG A 142 9.92 13.76 -9.65
CA ARG A 142 11.29 13.41 -9.96
C ARG A 142 12.07 13.13 -8.67
N GLY A 143 12.66 11.92 -8.55
CA GLY A 143 13.58 11.58 -7.48
C GLY A 143 15.03 11.85 -7.86
N TYR A 144 15.80 12.44 -6.95
CA TYR A 144 17.26 12.55 -7.04
C TYR A 144 17.86 12.55 -5.63
N GLN A 145 19.14 12.32 -5.50
CA GLN A 145 19.79 12.13 -4.19
C GLN A 145 19.97 13.47 -3.44
N TRP A 146 19.18 13.76 -2.36
CA TRP A 146 18.17 12.91 -1.71
C TRP A 146 16.91 13.72 -1.46
N GLU A 147 16.26 14.13 -2.53
CA GLU A 147 15.10 15.03 -2.56
C GLU A 147 14.07 14.56 -3.59
N TRP A 148 12.85 15.07 -3.44
CA TRP A 148 11.76 14.89 -4.38
C TRP A 148 11.36 16.23 -4.97
N GLN A 149 11.27 16.33 -6.28
CA GLN A 149 10.73 17.49 -6.96
C GLN A 149 9.39 17.12 -7.58
N ALA A 150 8.34 17.92 -7.34
CA ALA A 150 7.09 17.83 -8.03
C ALA A 150 6.95 18.99 -9.02
N THR A 151 6.44 18.69 -10.23
CA THR A 151 6.14 19.67 -11.29
C THR A 151 4.69 19.51 -11.70
N TYR A 152 3.99 20.63 -11.80
CA TYR A 152 2.58 20.72 -12.21
C TYR A 152 2.56 21.23 -13.66
N PRO A 153 2.35 20.37 -14.67
CA PRO A 153 2.63 20.70 -16.06
C PRO A 153 1.75 21.84 -16.58
N GLU A 154 0.47 21.89 -16.21
CA GLU A 154 -0.46 22.90 -16.71
C GLU A 154 -0.12 24.32 -16.25
N SER A 155 0.36 24.48 -15.02
CA SER A 155 0.71 25.78 -14.41
C SER A 155 2.20 26.08 -14.43
N ASN A 156 3.03 25.09 -14.79
CA ASN A 156 4.51 25.18 -14.73
C ASN A 156 5.02 25.60 -13.34
N VAL A 157 4.38 25.09 -12.29
CA VAL A 157 4.79 25.25 -10.89
C VAL A 157 5.71 24.11 -10.51
N THR A 158 6.75 24.37 -9.70
CA THR A 158 7.57 23.30 -9.10
C THR A 158 7.69 23.47 -7.59
N THR A 159 7.70 22.33 -6.88
CA THR A 159 7.93 22.26 -5.43
C THR A 159 9.04 21.27 -5.11
N GLU A 160 9.67 21.40 -3.95
CA GLU A 160 10.68 20.45 -3.45
C GLU A 160 10.25 19.89 -2.11
N ASN A 161 10.22 18.54 -2.01
CA ASN A 161 9.83 17.76 -0.83
C ASN A 161 8.41 18.05 -0.29
N GLU A 162 7.61 18.81 -1.03
CA GLU A 162 6.18 19.03 -0.80
C GLU A 162 5.43 18.75 -2.11
N ILE A 163 4.45 17.85 -2.07
CA ILE A 163 3.63 17.49 -3.24
C ILE A 163 2.19 17.86 -2.90
N VAL A 164 1.66 18.92 -3.51
CA VAL A 164 0.32 19.43 -3.25
C VAL A 164 -0.68 18.77 -4.21
N ILE A 165 -1.77 18.24 -3.70
CA ILE A 165 -2.82 17.61 -4.51
C ILE A 165 -4.22 18.02 -4.02
N PRO A 166 -5.22 18.03 -4.90
CA PRO A 166 -6.61 18.28 -4.51
C PRO A 166 -7.25 17.05 -3.86
N ALA A 167 -8.11 17.27 -2.87
CA ALA A 167 -9.02 16.26 -2.38
C ALA A 167 -10.10 15.94 -3.43
N ASP A 168 -10.69 14.75 -3.34
CA ASP A 168 -11.84 14.28 -4.13
C ASP A 168 -11.69 14.37 -5.67
N ARG A 169 -10.46 14.57 -6.16
CA ARG A 169 -10.11 14.48 -7.60
C ARG A 169 -9.18 13.31 -7.84
N ASN A 170 -9.26 12.74 -9.03
CA ASN A 170 -8.25 11.77 -9.47
C ASN A 170 -6.91 12.48 -9.71
N VAL A 171 -5.87 11.92 -9.15
CA VAL A 171 -4.50 12.41 -9.32
C VAL A 171 -3.64 11.29 -9.91
N THR A 172 -2.93 11.60 -10.95
CA THR A 172 -1.91 10.75 -11.56
C THR A 172 -0.53 11.31 -11.27
N PHE A 173 0.29 10.54 -10.55
CA PHE A 173 1.72 10.80 -10.40
C PHE A 173 2.48 10.09 -11.51
N TRP A 174 3.24 10.82 -12.30
CA TRP A 174 4.25 10.28 -13.17
C TRP A 174 5.60 10.40 -12.50
N LEU A 175 6.29 9.27 -12.29
CA LEU A 175 7.54 9.23 -11.55
C LEU A 175 8.72 8.83 -12.44
N SER A 176 9.82 9.53 -12.27
CA SER A 176 11.12 9.22 -12.88
C SER A 176 12.25 9.57 -11.93
N SER A 177 13.48 9.22 -12.26
CA SER A 177 14.67 9.53 -11.48
C SER A 177 15.76 10.14 -12.34
N ASP A 178 16.55 11.07 -11.78
CA ASP A 178 17.68 11.69 -12.46
C ASP A 178 19.01 10.95 -12.22
N ASP A 179 19.06 10.01 -11.25
CA ASP A 179 20.34 9.40 -10.85
C ASP A 179 20.24 7.88 -10.58
N VAL A 180 19.65 7.47 -9.49
CA VAL A 180 19.49 6.05 -9.09
C VAL A 180 18.01 5.71 -8.89
N VAL A 181 17.69 4.45 -8.67
CA VAL A 181 16.31 4.04 -8.35
C VAL A 181 15.91 4.62 -6.99
N HIS A 182 14.72 5.21 -6.94
CA HIS A 182 14.00 5.64 -5.75
C HIS A 182 12.63 4.97 -5.71
N SER A 183 11.90 5.12 -4.62
CA SER A 183 10.49 4.69 -4.54
C SER A 183 9.73 5.67 -3.66
N LEU A 184 8.73 6.31 -4.22
CA LEU A 184 7.81 7.16 -3.46
C LEU A 184 6.85 6.26 -2.69
N PHE A 185 6.88 6.31 -1.37
CA PHE A 185 6.02 5.52 -0.51
C PHE A 185 5.27 6.41 0.48
N VAL A 186 3.95 6.42 0.37
CA VAL A 186 3.03 7.15 1.25
C VAL A 186 2.14 6.12 1.96
N PRO A 187 2.56 5.65 3.14
CA PRO A 187 1.89 4.54 3.83
C PRO A 187 0.41 4.79 4.10
N ASP A 188 0.09 6.00 4.57
CA ASP A 188 -1.28 6.35 4.96
C ASP A 188 -2.24 6.44 3.77
N LEU A 189 -1.72 6.72 2.58
CA LEU A 189 -2.49 6.74 1.34
C LEU A 189 -2.41 5.43 0.55
N GLY A 190 -1.64 4.44 1.01
CA GLY A 190 -1.46 3.17 0.32
C GLY A 190 -0.77 3.28 -1.04
N ILE A 191 0.02 4.34 -1.26
CA ILE A 191 0.75 4.57 -2.50
C ILE A 191 2.18 4.07 -2.33
N LYS A 192 2.65 3.25 -3.27
CA LYS A 192 4.06 2.90 -3.41
C LYS A 192 4.39 2.71 -4.89
N GLN A 193 5.29 3.56 -5.41
CA GLN A 193 5.70 3.49 -6.81
C GLN A 193 7.20 3.78 -6.94
N ASP A 194 7.88 2.92 -7.70
CA ASP A 194 9.30 3.08 -7.97
C ASP A 194 9.53 4.12 -9.07
N ALA A 195 10.61 4.90 -8.93
CA ALA A 195 11.09 5.88 -9.90
C ALA A 195 12.45 5.40 -10.44
N PHE A 196 12.51 5.13 -11.74
CA PHE A 196 13.70 4.61 -12.40
C PHE A 196 14.38 5.67 -13.25
N PRO A 197 15.73 5.67 -13.34
CA PRO A 197 16.44 6.52 -14.30
C PRO A 197 16.08 6.15 -15.75
N GLY A 198 15.62 7.14 -16.51
CA GLY A 198 15.30 6.95 -17.93
C GLY A 198 14.03 6.16 -18.21
N ASP A 199 13.18 5.96 -17.21
CA ASP A 199 11.89 5.31 -17.34
C ASP A 199 10.82 6.12 -16.60
N TYR A 200 9.56 5.98 -17.00
CA TYR A 200 8.42 6.71 -16.45
C TYR A 200 7.38 5.73 -15.92
N THR A 201 7.17 5.77 -14.61
CA THR A 201 6.19 4.93 -13.93
C THR A 201 5.01 5.77 -13.45
N ARG A 202 3.87 5.13 -13.24
CA ARG A 202 2.64 5.81 -12.89
C ARG A 202 2.03 5.28 -11.59
N ALA A 203 1.65 6.17 -10.69
CA ALA A 203 0.74 5.88 -9.59
C ALA A 203 -0.53 6.73 -9.73
N ARG A 204 -1.67 6.19 -9.33
CA ARG A 204 -2.97 6.87 -9.38
C ARG A 204 -3.63 6.82 -8.02
N THR A 205 -4.26 7.93 -7.62
CA THR A 205 -4.97 7.99 -6.33
C THR A 205 -6.16 8.94 -6.42
N ILE A 206 -7.04 8.80 -5.45
CA ILE A 206 -8.03 9.80 -5.06
C ILE A 206 -8.01 9.85 -3.53
N VAL A 207 -7.84 11.02 -2.95
CA VAL A 207 -7.77 11.24 -1.50
C VAL A 207 -8.98 12.05 -1.08
N SER A 208 -9.73 11.57 -0.10
CA SER A 208 -10.97 12.21 0.35
C SER A 208 -10.80 13.16 1.53
N GLU A 209 -9.71 13.03 2.30
CA GLU A 209 -9.49 13.85 3.49
C GLU A 209 -8.34 14.83 3.26
N PRO A 210 -8.57 16.16 3.32
CA PRO A 210 -7.48 17.12 3.38
C PRO A 210 -6.57 16.87 4.58
N GLY A 211 -5.26 17.07 4.39
CA GLY A 211 -4.27 16.80 5.43
C GLY A 211 -2.86 16.71 4.89
N ASN A 212 -1.92 16.50 5.80
CA ASN A 212 -0.52 16.28 5.49
C ASN A 212 -0.18 14.81 5.71
N TYR A 213 0.41 14.18 4.70
CA TYR A 213 0.73 12.76 4.69
C TYR A 213 2.22 12.56 4.43
N ASP A 214 2.89 11.85 5.34
CA ASP A 214 4.32 11.57 5.22
C ASP A 214 4.61 10.67 4.01
N ALA A 215 5.57 11.08 3.20
CA ALA A 215 6.14 10.33 2.10
C ALA A 215 7.61 10.04 2.36
N VAL A 216 8.06 8.81 2.10
CA VAL A 216 9.46 8.40 2.31
C VAL A 216 9.98 7.68 1.08
N CYS A 217 11.29 7.71 0.88
CA CYS A 217 11.94 6.87 -0.11
C CYS A 217 12.01 5.43 0.41
N ALA A 218 11.43 4.47 -0.33
CA ALA A 218 11.37 3.06 0.03
C ALA A 218 12.27 2.16 -0.81
N GLU A 219 13.20 2.73 -1.62
CA GLU A 219 14.23 2.00 -2.35
C GLU A 219 15.61 2.57 -2.04
N PHE A 220 16.59 1.69 -1.78
CA PHE A 220 17.91 2.14 -1.33
C PHE A 220 18.61 2.99 -2.38
N CYS A 221 18.74 4.29 -2.12
CA CYS A 221 19.29 5.30 -3.02
C CYS A 221 20.62 5.92 -2.55
N GLY A 222 21.30 5.34 -1.56
CA GLY A 222 22.61 5.79 -1.10
C GLY A 222 22.63 6.31 0.34
N ALA A 223 23.65 7.12 0.68
CA ALA A 223 23.95 7.52 2.06
C ALA A 223 22.85 8.36 2.74
N GLY A 224 22.08 9.12 1.98
CA GLY A 224 20.98 9.95 2.48
C GLY A 224 19.62 9.28 2.45
N HIS A 225 19.53 8.02 2.00
CA HIS A 225 18.27 7.29 1.83
C HIS A 225 17.28 7.40 3.02
N SER A 226 17.77 7.27 4.24
CA SER A 226 16.93 7.33 5.44
C SER A 226 16.45 8.74 5.83
N ARG A 227 16.78 9.75 5.05
CA ARG A 227 16.38 11.14 5.24
C ARG A 227 15.77 11.75 3.98
N MET A 228 15.53 10.92 2.97
CA MET A 228 14.84 11.30 1.75
C MET A 228 13.34 11.14 1.99
N ASP A 229 12.75 12.19 2.49
CA ASP A 229 11.34 12.32 2.85
C ASP A 229 10.70 13.47 2.07
N ALA A 230 9.39 13.42 1.95
CA ALA A 230 8.55 14.48 1.41
C ALA A 230 7.20 14.48 2.14
N GLU A 231 6.37 15.46 1.89
CA GLU A 231 5.01 15.56 2.39
C GLU A 231 4.03 15.65 1.22
N ILE A 232 2.98 14.83 1.24
CA ILE A 232 1.83 15.01 0.37
C ILE A 232 0.84 15.91 1.10
N VAL A 233 0.62 17.10 0.55
CA VAL A 233 -0.30 18.11 1.10
C VAL A 233 -1.60 18.05 0.33
N VAL A 234 -2.63 17.49 0.94
CA VAL A 234 -3.97 17.37 0.35
C VAL A 234 -4.81 18.54 0.81
N VAL A 235 -5.35 19.30 -0.14
CA VAL A 235 -6.18 20.49 0.15
C VAL A 235 -7.50 20.43 -0.59
N GLU A 236 -8.46 21.26 -0.16
CA GLU A 236 -9.72 21.40 -0.87
C GLU A 236 -9.49 21.82 -2.34
N PRO A 237 -10.32 21.35 -3.29
CA PRO A 237 -10.13 21.60 -4.71
C PRO A 237 -10.02 23.08 -5.08
N ASP A 238 -10.84 23.95 -4.49
CA ASP A 238 -10.80 25.39 -4.74
C ASP A 238 -9.49 26.04 -4.23
N THR A 239 -8.94 25.52 -3.12
CA THR A 239 -7.66 25.96 -2.55
C THR A 239 -6.49 25.54 -3.44
N TYR A 240 -6.56 24.34 -4.00
CA TYR A 240 -5.58 23.83 -4.95
C TYR A 240 -5.54 24.68 -6.23
N ASP A 241 -6.70 24.93 -6.84
CA ASP A 241 -6.80 25.71 -8.05
C ASP A 241 -6.27 27.14 -7.83
N GLN A 242 -6.64 27.79 -6.72
CA GLN A 242 -6.12 29.12 -6.35
C GLN A 242 -4.61 29.14 -6.11
N TRP A 243 -4.08 28.06 -5.50
CA TRP A 243 -2.64 27.94 -5.25
C TRP A 243 -1.87 27.81 -6.56
N LEU A 244 -2.34 27.01 -7.52
CA LEU A 244 -1.74 26.91 -8.85
C LEU A 244 -1.77 28.23 -9.60
N GLU A 245 -2.92 28.93 -9.65
CA GLU A 245 -3.05 30.23 -10.29
C GLU A 245 -2.10 31.29 -9.67
N THR A 246 -1.98 31.29 -8.33
CA THR A 246 -1.14 32.27 -7.62
C THR A 246 0.35 32.05 -7.89
N ASN A 247 0.76 30.80 -8.11
CA ASN A 247 2.16 30.41 -8.28
C ASN A 247 2.53 30.09 -9.74
N GLU A 248 1.67 30.36 -10.72
CA GLU A 248 1.89 30.06 -12.12
C GLU A 248 3.29 30.51 -12.61
N GLY A 249 4.02 29.57 -13.23
CA GLY A 249 5.38 29.79 -13.71
C GLY A 249 6.47 29.93 -12.62
N SER A 250 6.12 29.65 -11.36
CA SER A 250 7.06 29.77 -10.24
C SER A 250 7.85 28.48 -10.02
N ASN A 251 9.16 28.60 -9.95
CA ASN A 251 10.04 27.49 -9.62
C ASN A 251 10.33 27.47 -8.11
N ASN A 252 10.33 26.28 -7.52
CA ASN A 252 10.65 26.03 -6.12
C ASN A 252 9.74 26.81 -5.14
N VAL A 253 8.44 26.58 -5.27
CA VAL A 253 7.43 27.09 -4.32
C VAL A 253 7.59 26.32 -3.01
N THR A 254 7.91 27.03 -1.94
CA THR A 254 8.20 26.44 -0.59
C THR A 254 7.03 26.54 0.38
N THR A 255 5.93 27.13 -0.06
CA THR A 255 4.77 27.34 0.80
C THR A 255 3.57 26.61 0.21
N ALA A 256 3.36 25.37 0.63
CA ALA A 256 2.12 24.66 0.36
C ALA A 256 0.94 25.37 1.05
N PRO A 257 -0.26 25.32 0.47
CA PRO A 257 -1.46 25.80 1.15
C PRO A 257 -1.75 24.95 2.38
N VAL A 258 -2.35 25.56 3.41
CA VAL A 258 -2.68 24.83 4.65
C VAL A 258 -3.96 24.03 4.41
N PRO A 259 -3.98 22.72 4.70
CA PRO A 259 -5.22 21.93 4.68
C PRO A 259 -6.24 22.48 5.69
N GLU A 260 -7.50 22.66 5.27
CA GLU A 260 -8.59 23.15 6.13
C GLU A 260 -9.46 21.98 6.65
#